data_455cba7883351ebc975da63683103365
#
_entry.id   455cba7883351ebc975da63683103365
#
_cell.length_a   1.000
_cell.length_b   1.000
_cell.length_c   1.000
_cell.angle_alpha   90.00
_cell.angle_beta   90.00
_cell.angle_gamma   90.00
#
_symmetry.space_group_name_H-M   'P 1'
#
loop_
_entity.id
_entity.type
_entity.pdbx_description
1 polymer ?
#
loop_
_entity_poly.entity_id
_entity_poly.type
_entity_poly.pdbx_seq_one_letter_code
_entity_poly.pdbx_strand_id
1 'polypeptide(L)'
;MICLCIRDRSIESSCDETAVAIIKDKREVLANIVSTQIDIHKKYGGVVPEIASREHISNIPFVVEEALTTANITFSDIDYIGVTYGPGLVGALLVGVAYAKSLAYALNIPIVPTNHMHGHIAANYISYPELKPPFLSLVVSGGHTNLVYVEDYTKFKMIAKTRDDAVGEAFDKVARVLGLPYPGGPE
;
A
#
# COMPACT_ATOMS: atom_id res chain seq x y z
N MET A 1 1.99 4.51 -3.13
CA MET A 1 2.30 3.82 -1.86
C MET A 1 3.40 2.81 -2.12
N ILE A 2 4.47 2.83 -1.37
CA ILE A 2 5.68 2.06 -1.69
C ILE A 2 5.94 1.11 -0.54
N CYS A 3 6.04 -0.19 -0.81
CA CYS A 3 6.53 -1.15 0.15
C CYS A 3 8.00 -1.47 -0.16
N LEU A 4 8.86 -1.37 0.83
CA LEU A 4 10.32 -1.51 0.68
C LEU A 4 10.76 -2.95 0.83
N CYS A 5 11.48 -3.48 -0.17
CA CYS A 5 12.33 -4.67 0.02
C CYS A 5 13.27 -4.94 -1.17
N ILE A 6 14.33 -5.76 -1.02
CA ILE A 6 15.50 -5.99 -1.88
C ILE A 6 15.15 -6.96 -3.01
N ARG A 7 15.36 -6.63 -4.27
CA ARG A 7 14.94 -7.38 -5.47
C ARG A 7 13.53 -7.96 -5.32
N ASP A 8 12.57 -7.11 -4.90
CA ASP A 8 11.29 -7.55 -4.37
C ASP A 8 10.14 -7.07 -5.21
N ARG A 9 9.12 -7.90 -5.20
CA ARG A 9 7.76 -7.46 -5.49
C ARG A 9 7.03 -7.23 -4.19
N SER A 10 6.39 -6.08 -4.09
CA SER A 10 5.40 -5.85 -3.06
C SER A 10 4.03 -5.66 -3.67
N ILE A 11 3.07 -6.40 -3.17
CA ILE A 11 1.66 -6.34 -3.56
C ILE A 11 0.90 -5.61 -2.46
N GLU A 12 0.23 -4.55 -2.85
CA GLU A 12 -0.63 -3.74 -1.98
C GLU A 12 -2.07 -3.79 -2.50
N SER A 13 -2.99 -4.21 -1.66
CA SER A 13 -4.43 -4.31 -1.95
C SER A 13 -5.29 -4.01 -0.72
N SER A 14 -4.80 -3.15 0.19
CA SER A 14 -5.46 -2.96 1.48
C SER A 14 -6.77 -2.17 1.43
N CYS A 15 -7.01 -1.39 0.37
CA CYS A 15 -8.20 -0.56 0.23
C CYS A 15 -8.73 -0.56 -1.22
N ASP A 16 -8.59 0.53 -1.94
CA ASP A 16 -9.16 0.75 -3.28
C ASP A 16 -8.09 0.94 -4.36
N GLU A 17 -6.85 0.62 -4.05
CA GLU A 17 -5.75 0.65 -5.00
C GLU A 17 -5.07 -0.71 -5.08
N THR A 18 -4.92 -1.22 -6.31
CA THR A 18 -4.08 -2.38 -6.58
C THR A 18 -2.70 -1.88 -7.00
N ALA A 19 -1.69 -2.09 -6.19
CA ALA A 19 -0.35 -1.63 -6.52
C ALA A 19 0.68 -2.75 -6.45
N VAL A 20 1.65 -2.69 -7.38
CA VAL A 20 2.82 -3.56 -7.41
C VAL A 20 4.06 -2.72 -7.63
N ALA A 21 5.04 -2.86 -6.74
CA ALA A 21 6.34 -2.24 -6.88
C ALA A 21 7.45 -3.29 -7.02
N ILE A 22 8.44 -3.00 -7.84
CA ILE A 22 9.67 -3.78 -7.96
C ILE A 22 10.83 -2.89 -7.53
N ILE A 23 11.57 -3.36 -6.54
CA ILE A 23 12.62 -2.59 -5.90
C ILE A 23 13.91 -3.41 -5.93
N LYS A 24 15.02 -2.78 -6.26
CA LYS A 24 16.35 -3.36 -6.25
C LYS A 24 17.17 -2.74 -5.13
N ASP A 25 17.96 -3.58 -4.46
CA ASP A 25 18.96 -3.18 -3.46
C ASP A 25 18.38 -2.23 -2.38
N LYS A 26 17.15 -2.53 -1.90
CA LYS A 26 16.41 -1.85 -0.81
C LYS A 26 15.85 -0.45 -1.12
N ARG A 27 16.27 0.20 -2.20
CA ARG A 27 15.91 1.61 -2.44
C ARG A 27 15.69 1.99 -3.90
N GLU A 28 16.27 1.26 -4.84
CA GLU A 28 16.11 1.56 -6.26
C GLU A 28 14.75 1.03 -6.76
N VAL A 29 13.82 1.92 -7.04
CA VAL A 29 12.50 1.58 -7.57
C VAL A 29 12.62 1.35 -9.07
N LEU A 30 12.52 0.09 -9.52
CA LEU A 30 12.54 -0.28 -10.94
C LEU A 30 11.16 -0.11 -11.58
N ALA A 31 10.09 -0.39 -10.83
CA ALA A 31 8.71 -0.16 -11.26
C ALA A 31 7.83 0.11 -10.05
N ASN A 32 6.80 0.95 -10.25
CA ASN A 32 5.73 1.21 -9.29
C ASN A 32 4.44 1.44 -10.07
N ILE A 33 3.63 0.40 -10.19
CA ILE A 33 2.39 0.40 -10.96
C ILE A 33 1.23 0.44 -10.00
N VAL A 34 0.30 1.36 -10.22
CA VAL A 34 -0.89 1.56 -9.38
C VAL A 34 -2.12 1.59 -10.27
N SER A 35 -3.06 0.70 -10.02
CA SER A 35 -4.40 0.70 -10.59
C SER A 35 -5.39 1.18 -9.53
N THR A 36 -5.90 2.41 -9.69
CA THR A 36 -6.85 3.02 -8.75
C THR A 36 -8.29 2.70 -9.11
N GLN A 37 -9.13 2.56 -8.10
CA GLN A 37 -10.57 2.32 -8.22
C GLN A 37 -11.40 3.56 -7.86
N ILE A 38 -10.76 4.73 -7.74
CA ILE A 38 -11.41 5.99 -7.31
C ILE A 38 -12.66 6.29 -8.14
N ASP A 39 -12.58 6.17 -9.48
CA ASP A 39 -13.71 6.48 -10.35
C ASP A 39 -14.90 5.52 -10.21
N ILE A 40 -14.62 4.28 -9.77
CA ILE A 40 -15.67 3.31 -9.44
C ILE A 40 -16.35 3.73 -8.14
N HIS A 41 -15.57 4.03 -7.11
CA HIS A 41 -16.05 4.33 -5.77
C HIS A 41 -16.68 5.71 -5.62
N LYS A 42 -16.31 6.69 -6.45
CA LYS A 42 -16.99 8.01 -6.55
C LYS A 42 -18.49 7.88 -6.71
N LYS A 43 -18.96 6.89 -7.47
CA LYS A 43 -20.40 6.65 -7.70
C LYS A 43 -21.18 6.30 -6.43
N TYR A 44 -20.47 5.81 -5.42
CA TYR A 44 -21.03 5.38 -4.13
C TYR A 44 -20.74 6.37 -3.01
N GLY A 45 -19.96 7.43 -3.29
CA GLY A 45 -19.56 8.43 -2.29
C GLY A 45 -18.53 7.91 -1.27
N GLY A 46 -17.81 6.84 -1.60
CA GLY A 46 -16.77 6.23 -0.77
C GLY A 46 -16.52 4.77 -1.14
N VAL A 47 -15.53 4.16 -0.51
CA VAL A 47 -15.09 2.80 -0.83
C VAL A 47 -16.15 1.77 -0.41
N VAL A 48 -16.51 0.87 -1.34
CA VAL A 48 -17.37 -0.29 -1.11
C VAL A 48 -16.50 -1.54 -1.04
N PRO A 49 -16.33 -2.18 0.13
CA PRO A 49 -15.36 -3.25 0.34
C PRO A 49 -15.49 -4.45 -0.60
N GLU A 50 -16.73 -4.86 -0.91
CA GLU A 50 -16.97 -5.99 -1.82
C GLU A 50 -16.56 -5.66 -3.26
N ILE A 51 -16.86 -4.46 -3.72
CA ILE A 51 -16.45 -3.99 -5.06
C ILE A 51 -14.94 -3.92 -5.12
N ALA A 52 -14.29 -3.32 -4.11
CA ALA A 52 -12.84 -3.24 -4.04
C ALA A 52 -12.18 -4.63 -4.14
N SER A 53 -12.69 -5.61 -3.42
CA SER A 53 -12.17 -6.98 -3.46
C SER A 53 -12.26 -7.61 -4.84
N ARG A 54 -13.38 -7.43 -5.54
CA ARG A 54 -13.59 -7.95 -6.91
C ARG A 54 -12.67 -7.30 -7.93
N GLU A 55 -12.49 -5.99 -7.84
CA GLU A 55 -11.57 -5.24 -8.69
C GLU A 55 -10.10 -5.69 -8.49
N HIS A 56 -9.69 -5.97 -7.27
CA HIS A 56 -8.36 -6.52 -7.01
C HIS A 56 -8.14 -7.86 -7.71
N ILE A 57 -9.13 -8.77 -7.69
CA ILE A 57 -9.02 -10.06 -8.38
C ILE A 57 -8.75 -9.85 -9.88
N SER A 58 -9.45 -8.91 -10.48
CA SER A 58 -9.30 -8.61 -11.91
C SER A 58 -7.98 -7.91 -12.24
N ASN A 59 -7.54 -6.99 -11.37
CA ASN A 59 -6.45 -6.09 -11.69
C ASN A 59 -5.05 -6.63 -11.34
N ILE A 60 -4.89 -7.43 -10.26
CA ILE A 60 -3.57 -7.89 -9.81
C ILE A 60 -2.74 -8.53 -10.92
N PRO A 61 -3.26 -9.46 -11.75
CA PRO A 61 -2.45 -10.09 -12.79
C PRO A 61 -1.86 -9.08 -13.77
N PHE A 62 -2.67 -8.11 -14.22
CA PHE A 62 -2.24 -7.09 -15.18
C PHE A 62 -1.21 -6.13 -14.56
N VAL A 63 -1.44 -5.68 -13.33
CA VAL A 63 -0.51 -4.78 -12.63
C VAL A 63 0.83 -5.47 -12.37
N VAL A 64 0.82 -6.78 -12.08
CA VAL A 64 2.04 -7.59 -11.93
C VAL A 64 2.80 -7.71 -13.26
N GLU A 65 2.11 -7.99 -14.37
CA GLU A 65 2.71 -8.11 -15.69
C GLU A 65 3.30 -6.78 -16.17
N GLU A 66 2.57 -5.69 -15.97
CA GLU A 66 3.03 -4.34 -16.29
C GLU A 66 4.25 -3.93 -15.47
N ALA A 67 4.28 -4.28 -14.18
CA ALA A 67 5.44 -4.00 -13.32
C ALA A 67 6.69 -4.75 -13.81
N LEU A 68 6.59 -6.02 -14.20
CA LEU A 68 7.69 -6.78 -14.79
C LEU A 68 8.20 -6.17 -16.07
N THR A 69 7.26 -5.82 -16.95
CA THR A 69 7.59 -5.21 -18.25
C THR A 69 8.30 -3.87 -18.06
N THR A 70 7.78 -3.03 -17.17
CA THR A 70 8.36 -1.72 -16.85
C THR A 70 9.77 -1.85 -16.26
N ALA A 71 9.96 -2.82 -15.36
CA ALA A 71 11.27 -3.09 -14.76
C ALA A 71 12.24 -3.82 -15.70
N ASN A 72 11.75 -4.29 -16.86
CA ASN A 72 12.50 -5.10 -17.82
C ASN A 72 13.14 -6.35 -17.20
N ILE A 73 12.34 -7.08 -16.38
CA ILE A 73 12.74 -8.32 -15.72
C ILE A 73 11.67 -9.41 -15.89
N THR A 74 12.00 -10.60 -15.48
CA THR A 74 11.12 -11.77 -15.50
C THR A 74 10.86 -12.30 -14.09
N PHE A 75 9.97 -13.28 -13.96
CA PHE A 75 9.70 -13.94 -12.68
C PHE A 75 10.94 -14.61 -12.06
N SER A 76 11.88 -15.07 -12.89
CA SER A 76 13.12 -15.72 -12.42
C SER A 76 14.11 -14.76 -11.75
N ASP A 77 13.92 -13.46 -11.93
CA ASP A 77 14.77 -12.43 -11.34
C ASP A 77 14.29 -11.96 -9.97
N ILE A 78 13.20 -12.53 -9.46
CA ILE A 78 12.57 -12.17 -8.19
C ILE A 78 13.08 -13.07 -7.07
N ASP A 79 13.63 -12.48 -6.02
CA ASP A 79 14.17 -13.22 -4.87
C ASP A 79 13.09 -13.53 -3.81
N TYR A 80 12.11 -12.63 -3.60
CA TYR A 80 10.98 -12.83 -2.67
C TYR A 80 9.81 -11.89 -2.96
N ILE A 81 8.65 -12.17 -2.38
CA ILE A 81 7.42 -11.40 -2.56
C ILE A 81 7.01 -10.78 -1.23
N GLY A 82 6.96 -9.45 -1.18
CA GLY A 82 6.29 -8.71 -0.11
C GLY A 82 4.78 -8.65 -0.35
N VAL A 83 3.97 -8.73 0.69
CA VAL A 83 2.53 -8.52 0.59
C VAL A 83 1.98 -7.85 1.84
N THR A 84 1.13 -6.87 1.65
CA THR A 84 0.42 -6.24 2.75
C THR A 84 -0.63 -7.18 3.31
N TYR A 85 -0.49 -7.49 4.62
CA TYR A 85 -1.43 -8.35 5.33
C TYR A 85 -2.39 -7.59 6.24
N GLY A 86 -2.16 -6.30 6.44
CA GLY A 86 -2.96 -5.42 7.28
C GLY A 86 -2.23 -4.16 7.75
N PRO A 87 -2.96 -3.21 8.34
CA PRO A 87 -4.43 -3.09 8.35
C PRO A 87 -5.01 -2.76 6.98
N GLY A 88 -6.33 -3.01 6.82
CA GLY A 88 -7.06 -2.74 5.59
C GLY A 88 -8.38 -3.51 5.51
N LEU A 89 -9.05 -3.43 4.36
CA LEU A 89 -10.29 -4.16 4.08
C LEU A 89 -9.99 -5.66 3.97
N VAL A 90 -10.64 -6.47 4.80
CA VAL A 90 -10.34 -7.91 4.93
C VAL A 90 -10.43 -8.64 3.59
N GLY A 91 -11.50 -8.42 2.82
CA GLY A 91 -11.66 -9.06 1.52
C GLY A 91 -10.58 -8.66 0.51
N ALA A 92 -10.23 -7.39 0.47
CA ALA A 92 -9.19 -6.85 -0.39
C ALA A 92 -7.80 -7.40 -0.02
N LEU A 93 -7.46 -7.40 1.27
CA LEU A 93 -6.23 -8.01 1.78
C LEU A 93 -6.12 -9.51 1.44
N LEU A 94 -7.22 -10.25 1.60
CA LEU A 94 -7.25 -11.68 1.29
C LEU A 94 -6.92 -11.97 -0.18
N VAL A 95 -7.37 -11.12 -1.10
CA VAL A 95 -7.06 -11.27 -2.53
C VAL A 95 -5.55 -11.12 -2.77
N GLY A 96 -4.94 -10.04 -2.27
CA GLY A 96 -3.50 -9.81 -2.43
C GLY A 96 -2.67 -10.90 -1.77
N VAL A 97 -3.01 -11.30 -0.56
CA VAL A 97 -2.32 -12.36 0.18
C VAL A 97 -2.44 -13.71 -0.52
N ALA A 98 -3.64 -14.06 -1.04
CA ALA A 98 -3.83 -15.31 -1.77
C ALA A 98 -3.01 -15.33 -3.06
N TYR A 99 -3.03 -14.24 -3.82
CA TYR A 99 -2.23 -14.11 -5.04
C TYR A 99 -0.72 -14.21 -4.75
N ALA A 100 -0.23 -13.46 -3.77
CA ALA A 100 1.18 -13.46 -3.38
C ALA A 100 1.65 -14.86 -2.92
N LYS A 101 0.83 -15.57 -2.13
CA LYS A 101 1.12 -16.94 -1.71
C LYS A 101 1.19 -17.90 -2.88
N SER A 102 0.23 -17.83 -3.80
CA SER A 102 0.20 -18.70 -4.99
C SER A 102 1.42 -18.46 -5.88
N LEU A 103 1.80 -17.20 -6.06
CA LEU A 103 2.95 -16.84 -6.86
C LEU A 103 4.28 -17.25 -6.17
N ALA A 104 4.43 -16.99 -4.88
CA ALA A 104 5.60 -17.41 -4.11
C ALA A 104 5.78 -18.94 -4.11
N TYR A 105 4.67 -19.67 -4.00
CA TYR A 105 4.67 -21.14 -4.09
C TYR A 105 5.09 -21.62 -5.48
N ALA A 106 4.53 -21.03 -6.54
CA ALA A 106 4.86 -21.42 -7.92
C ALA A 106 6.32 -21.14 -8.29
N LEU A 107 6.89 -20.06 -7.76
CA LEU A 107 8.28 -19.66 -8.00
C LEU A 107 9.28 -20.28 -7.01
N ASN A 108 8.78 -20.96 -5.98
CA ASN A 108 9.58 -21.53 -4.88
C ASN A 108 10.48 -20.46 -4.20
N ILE A 109 9.92 -19.28 -3.92
CA ILE A 109 10.60 -18.16 -3.27
C ILE A 109 9.87 -17.76 -1.98
N PRO A 110 10.57 -17.13 -1.02
CA PRO A 110 9.94 -16.71 0.23
C PRO A 110 8.90 -15.60 0.05
N ILE A 111 7.94 -15.56 0.98
CA ILE A 111 6.96 -14.48 1.13
C ILE A 111 7.22 -13.70 2.41
N VAL A 112 7.13 -12.38 2.33
CA VAL A 112 7.36 -11.46 3.46
C VAL A 112 6.07 -10.69 3.75
N PRO A 113 5.45 -10.89 4.92
CA PRO A 113 4.28 -10.11 5.31
C PRO A 113 4.69 -8.69 5.69
N THR A 114 4.02 -7.69 5.11
CA THR A 114 4.28 -6.28 5.37
C THR A 114 3.07 -5.59 6.00
N ASN A 115 3.33 -4.65 6.91
CA ASN A 115 2.29 -3.85 7.52
C ASN A 115 2.07 -2.57 6.70
N HIS A 116 0.83 -2.29 6.31
CA HIS A 116 0.44 -1.12 5.52
C HIS A 116 0.95 0.20 6.11
N MET A 117 0.82 0.39 7.42
CA MET A 117 1.27 1.63 8.09
C MET A 117 2.79 1.76 8.10
N HIS A 118 3.50 0.63 8.26
CA HIS A 118 4.96 0.62 8.15
C HIS A 118 5.40 0.94 6.71
N GLY A 119 4.64 0.52 5.70
CA GLY A 119 4.85 0.88 4.30
C GLY A 119 4.79 2.38 4.07
N HIS A 120 3.79 3.09 4.64
CA HIS A 120 3.71 4.55 4.56
C HIS A 120 4.94 5.24 5.15
N ILE A 121 5.42 4.76 6.31
CA ILE A 121 6.62 5.32 6.95
C ILE A 121 7.86 5.02 6.10
N ALA A 122 7.99 3.77 5.65
CA ALA A 122 9.14 3.30 4.90
C ALA A 122 9.30 3.98 3.52
N ALA A 123 8.20 4.45 2.91
CA ALA A 123 8.24 5.23 1.67
C ALA A 123 9.15 6.47 1.76
N ASN A 124 9.27 7.06 2.95
CA ASN A 124 10.16 8.20 3.15
C ASN A 124 11.64 7.87 2.94
N TYR A 125 12.07 6.62 3.16
CA TYR A 125 13.45 6.21 2.94
C TYR A 125 13.86 6.20 1.45
N ILE A 126 12.87 6.15 0.54
CA ILE A 126 13.09 6.28 -0.90
C ILE A 126 13.24 7.74 -1.27
N SER A 127 12.32 8.57 -0.79
CA SER A 127 12.32 10.02 -1.08
C SER A 127 13.46 10.77 -0.40
N TYR A 128 13.87 10.29 0.78
CA TYR A 128 14.91 10.88 1.62
C TYR A 128 15.94 9.82 2.01
N PRO A 129 16.92 9.53 1.14
CA PRO A 129 17.92 8.48 1.38
C PRO A 129 18.78 8.69 2.62
N GLU A 130 18.92 9.94 3.06
CA GLU A 130 19.65 10.33 4.27
C GLU A 130 18.86 10.09 5.57
N LEU A 131 17.54 9.87 5.49
CA LEU A 131 16.70 9.63 6.66
C LEU A 131 17.09 8.34 7.36
N LYS A 132 17.36 8.43 8.65
CA LYS A 132 17.73 7.31 9.50
C LYS A 132 16.96 7.35 10.83
N PRO A 133 16.60 6.20 11.39
CA PRO A 133 16.09 6.15 12.75
C PRO A 133 17.12 6.65 13.76
N PRO A 134 16.69 7.15 14.96
CA PRO A 134 15.30 7.25 15.37
C PRO A 134 14.63 8.57 14.95
N PHE A 135 13.30 8.52 14.70
CA PHE A 135 12.49 9.73 14.44
C PHE A 135 11.01 9.50 14.80
N LEU A 136 10.24 10.59 14.85
CA LEU A 136 8.79 10.55 14.97
C LEU A 136 8.15 10.67 13.58
N SER A 137 7.20 9.83 13.29
CA SER A 137 6.40 9.85 12.06
C SER A 137 4.94 10.12 12.38
N LEU A 138 4.37 11.15 11.76
CA LEU A 138 2.93 11.39 11.76
C LEU A 138 2.37 10.82 10.44
N VAL A 139 1.59 9.74 10.55
CA VAL A 139 0.90 9.14 9.42
C VAL A 139 -0.53 9.62 9.39
N VAL A 140 -0.91 10.30 8.30
CA VAL A 140 -2.24 10.87 8.08
C VAL A 140 -2.79 10.34 6.77
N SER A 141 -3.97 9.71 6.82
CA SER A 141 -4.65 9.17 5.65
C SER A 141 -6.17 9.21 5.82
N GLY A 142 -6.92 8.71 4.83
CA GLY A 142 -8.38 8.58 4.90
C GLY A 142 -8.86 7.67 6.03
N GLY A 143 -8.09 6.65 6.39
CA GLY A 143 -8.47 5.68 7.43
C GLY A 143 -7.63 5.75 8.72
N HIS A 144 -6.54 6.50 8.75
CA HIS A 144 -5.60 6.48 9.86
C HIS A 144 -5.03 7.87 10.20
N THR A 145 -4.89 8.13 11.48
CA THR A 145 -4.10 9.25 12.01
C THR A 145 -3.32 8.72 13.21
N ASN A 146 -2.03 8.47 12.99
CA ASN A 146 -1.16 7.80 13.94
C ASN A 146 0.15 8.56 14.14
N LEU A 147 0.59 8.67 15.38
CA LEU A 147 1.93 9.12 15.72
C LEU A 147 2.77 7.90 16.11
N VAL A 148 3.85 7.67 15.36
CA VAL A 148 4.69 6.48 15.50
C VAL A 148 6.13 6.91 15.78
N TYR A 149 6.72 6.38 16.83
CA TYR A 149 8.16 6.46 17.06
C TYR A 149 8.85 5.31 16.32
N VAL A 150 9.71 5.66 15.40
CA VAL A 150 10.55 4.74 14.63
C VAL A 150 11.89 4.64 15.37
N GLU A 151 12.05 3.58 16.14
CA GLU A 151 13.27 3.33 16.91
C GLU A 151 14.40 2.82 16.03
N ASP A 152 14.05 1.94 15.06
CA ASP A 152 14.95 1.33 14.10
C ASP A 152 14.16 1.02 12.81
N TYR A 153 14.80 0.64 11.72
CA TYR A 153 14.18 0.34 10.42
C TYR A 153 13.05 -0.69 10.50
N THR A 154 13.07 -1.57 11.51
CA THR A 154 12.07 -2.61 11.73
C THR A 154 11.34 -2.50 13.07
N LYS A 155 11.65 -1.47 13.88
CA LYS A 155 11.06 -1.29 15.21
C LYS A 155 10.21 -0.03 15.26
N PHE A 156 8.92 -0.24 15.33
CA PHE A 156 7.90 0.81 15.33
C PHE A 156 7.10 0.76 16.64
N LYS A 157 7.01 1.89 17.32
CA LYS A 157 6.23 2.03 18.55
C LYS A 157 5.10 3.03 18.32
N MET A 158 3.87 2.56 18.38
CA MET A 158 2.70 3.43 18.37
C MET A 158 2.69 4.30 19.62
N ILE A 159 2.76 5.63 19.46
CA ILE A 159 2.70 6.59 20.55
C ILE A 159 1.26 7.06 20.78
N ALA A 160 0.58 7.41 19.68
CA ALA A 160 -0.81 7.85 19.70
C ALA A 160 -1.51 7.49 18.39
N LYS A 161 -2.82 7.34 18.48
CA LYS A 161 -3.73 7.21 17.33
C LYS A 161 -4.98 8.02 17.60
N THR A 162 -5.65 8.46 16.53
CA THR A 162 -6.97 9.09 16.68
C THR A 162 -7.94 8.14 17.39
N ARG A 163 -8.85 8.70 18.16
CA ARG A 163 -9.94 7.96 18.84
C ARG A 163 -11.27 8.06 18.13
N ASP A 164 -11.32 8.91 17.12
CA ASP A 164 -12.50 9.18 16.31
C ASP A 164 -12.10 9.18 14.84
N ASP A 165 -12.61 10.10 14.03
CA ASP A 165 -12.30 10.20 12.62
C ASP A 165 -10.79 10.33 12.35
N ALA A 166 -10.33 9.69 11.30
CA ALA A 166 -9.04 10.03 10.72
C ALA A 166 -9.10 11.42 10.08
N VAL A 167 -7.98 12.10 9.97
CA VAL A 167 -7.92 13.46 9.39
C VAL A 167 -8.48 13.46 7.97
N GLY A 168 -8.11 12.48 7.13
CA GLY A 168 -8.66 12.39 5.76
C GLY A 168 -10.16 12.13 5.75
N GLU A 169 -10.68 11.30 6.64
CA GLU A 169 -12.12 11.09 6.79
C GLU A 169 -12.85 12.38 7.22
N ALA A 170 -12.24 13.17 8.11
CA ALA A 170 -12.78 14.46 8.49
C ALA A 170 -12.85 15.43 7.29
N PHE A 171 -11.81 15.46 6.45
CA PHE A 171 -11.83 16.22 5.20
C PHE A 171 -12.94 15.74 4.25
N ASP A 172 -13.11 14.45 4.06
CA ASP A 172 -14.16 13.89 3.21
C ASP A 172 -15.57 14.26 3.72
N LYS A 173 -15.78 14.23 5.03
CA LYS A 173 -17.05 14.62 5.65
C LYS A 173 -17.34 16.11 5.45
N VAL A 174 -16.35 16.98 5.67
CA VAL A 174 -16.47 18.42 5.46
C VAL A 174 -16.71 18.74 3.99
N ALA A 175 -15.94 18.16 3.08
CA ALA A 175 -16.09 18.33 1.64
C ALA A 175 -17.52 17.96 1.19
N ARG A 176 -18.07 16.85 1.68
CA ARG A 176 -19.45 16.45 1.39
C ARG A 176 -20.48 17.49 1.84
N VAL A 177 -20.32 18.08 3.02
CA VAL A 177 -21.22 19.14 3.52
C VAL A 177 -21.13 20.40 2.67
N LEU A 178 -19.93 20.71 2.17
CA LEU A 178 -19.69 21.88 1.31
C LEU A 178 -20.02 21.64 -0.17
N GLY A 179 -20.43 20.43 -0.54
CA GLY A 179 -20.70 20.07 -1.95
C GLY A 179 -19.46 19.94 -2.82
N LEU A 180 -18.29 19.75 -2.19
CA LEU A 180 -17.01 19.49 -2.87
C LEU A 180 -16.90 18.02 -3.31
N PRO A 181 -16.07 17.69 -4.31
CA PRO A 181 -15.90 16.32 -4.78
C PRO A 181 -15.20 15.41 -3.76
N TYR A 182 -15.30 14.10 -3.99
CA TYR A 182 -14.54 13.07 -3.29
C TYR A 182 -13.31 12.65 -4.12
N PRO A 183 -12.15 12.42 -3.48
CA PRO A 183 -11.81 12.61 -2.05
C PRO A 183 -11.63 14.08 -1.67
N GLY A 184 -12.06 14.46 -0.48
CA GLY A 184 -12.06 15.85 0.00
C GLY A 184 -10.72 16.38 0.47
N GLY A 185 -9.71 15.51 0.66
CA GLY A 185 -8.40 15.94 1.13
C GLY A 185 -7.62 16.83 0.17
N PRO A 186 -7.64 16.58 -1.15
CA PRO A 186 -6.97 17.41 -2.15
C PRO A 186 -7.63 18.77 -2.43
N GLU A 187 -8.89 18.96 -2.05
CA GLU A 187 -9.69 20.18 -2.28
C GLU A 187 -9.54 21.18 -1.12
#